data_5c12b467f716d727e8961e0dda826ee8
#
_entry.id   5c12b467f716d727e8961e0dda826ee8
#
_cell.length_a   1.000
_cell.length_b   1.000
_cell.length_c   1.000
_cell.angle_alpha   90.00
_cell.angle_beta   90.00
_cell.angle_gamma   90.00
#
_symmetry.space_group_name_H-M   'P 1'
#
loop_
_entity.id
_entity.type
_entity.pdbx_description
1 polymer ?
#
loop_
_entity_poly.entity_id
_entity_poly.type
_entity_poly.pdbx_seq_one_letter_code
_entity_poly.pdbx_strand_id
1 'polypeptide(L)'
;MSAAGEAATSKRSRILVLLPLIAFLALAALFLYRLGAGDPSRLPSALIGHPVPTFDLPAIPGLERDGKPIPGLSNATFQGAVTLLNVWASWCVPCHDEAPFLEQLSRDKRIQLVGINYKDAPDNARRFLYRYGNPFVATGRDEAGRASIDWGVYGVPETFLIGRDGYIAYKLVGPITAENFSRTLLPEIEKALR
;
A
#
# COMPACT_ATOMS: atom_id res chain seq x y z
N MET A 1 70.93 9.08 28.94
CA MET A 1 70.45 8.88 27.58
C MET A 1 69.37 7.81 27.63
N SER A 2 68.21 8.00 26.98
CA SER A 2 67.03 7.18 26.84
C SER A 2 65.86 7.51 27.80
N ALA A 3 65.00 8.42 27.37
CA ALA A 3 63.65 8.60 27.90
C ALA A 3 62.63 9.12 26.81
N ALA A 4 62.90 8.84 25.55
CA ALA A 4 62.04 9.38 24.45
C ALA A 4 61.24 8.29 23.70
N GLY A 5 61.27 7.01 24.10
CA GLY A 5 60.66 5.91 23.34
C GLY A 5 59.28 5.43 23.80
N GLU A 6 58.87 5.67 25.05
CA GLU A 6 57.65 5.03 25.61
C GLU A 6 56.32 5.76 25.38
N ALA A 7 56.37 7.06 25.10
CA ALA A 7 55.10 7.84 24.95
C ALA A 7 54.38 7.63 23.59
N ALA A 8 55.08 7.17 22.55
CA ALA A 8 54.52 6.99 21.22
C ALA A 8 53.72 5.70 21.03
N THR A 9 54.06 4.63 21.76
CA THR A 9 53.39 3.31 21.68
C THR A 9 52.04 3.30 22.37
N SER A 10 51.87 4.06 23.46
CA SER A 10 50.63 4.14 24.25
C SER A 10 49.46 4.82 23.46
N LYS A 11 49.78 5.86 22.66
CA LYS A 11 48.76 6.56 21.85
C LYS A 11 48.27 5.71 20.67
N ARG A 12 49.17 5.01 19.97
CA ARG A 12 48.79 4.11 18.85
C ARG A 12 47.91 2.93 19.29
N SER A 13 48.19 2.35 20.47
CA SER A 13 47.40 1.26 21.04
C SER A 13 45.97 1.71 21.37
N ARG A 14 45.79 2.91 21.94
CA ARG A 14 44.46 3.46 22.28
C ARG A 14 43.63 3.77 21.06
N ILE A 15 44.22 4.29 19.98
CA ILE A 15 43.54 4.56 18.70
C ILE A 15 43.09 3.26 18.07
N LEU A 16 43.89 2.21 18.04
CA LEU A 16 43.56 0.90 17.52
C LEU A 16 42.39 0.23 18.27
N VAL A 17 42.31 0.43 19.59
CA VAL A 17 41.20 -0.08 20.41
C VAL A 17 39.89 0.73 20.19
N LEU A 18 39.99 2.03 19.95
CA LEU A 18 38.82 2.91 19.71
C LEU A 18 38.27 2.83 18.29
N LEU A 19 39.07 2.40 17.32
CA LEU A 19 38.70 2.35 15.92
C LEU A 19 37.44 1.49 15.66
N PRO A 20 37.28 0.26 16.22
CA PRO A 20 36.05 -0.51 16.04
C PRO A 20 34.83 0.14 16.70
N LEU A 21 35.01 0.83 17.83
CA LEU A 21 33.92 1.56 18.48
C LEU A 21 33.46 2.75 17.63
N ILE A 22 34.39 3.51 17.06
CA ILE A 22 34.08 4.63 16.16
C ILE A 22 33.39 4.13 14.91
N ALA A 23 33.87 3.04 14.31
CA ALA A 23 33.27 2.41 13.14
C ALA A 23 31.83 1.94 13.44
N PHE A 24 31.63 1.31 14.60
CA PHE A 24 30.30 0.90 15.03
C PHE A 24 29.35 2.09 15.21
N LEU A 25 29.78 3.15 15.89
CA LEU A 25 28.95 4.33 16.10
C LEU A 25 28.63 5.04 14.78
N ALA A 26 29.59 5.12 13.84
CA ALA A 26 29.37 5.69 12.52
C ALA A 26 28.34 4.86 11.71
N LEU A 27 28.46 3.52 11.79
CA LEU A 27 27.51 2.61 11.13
C LEU A 27 26.12 2.72 11.76
N ALA A 28 26.04 2.76 13.09
CA ALA A 28 24.78 2.94 13.80
C ALA A 28 24.11 4.28 13.46
N ALA A 29 24.87 5.36 13.43
CA ALA A 29 24.37 6.68 13.02
C ALA A 29 23.89 6.69 11.58
N LEU A 30 24.65 6.08 10.65
CA LEU A 30 24.24 5.92 9.25
C LEU A 30 22.93 5.11 9.12
N PHE A 31 22.81 4.04 9.88
CA PHE A 31 21.61 3.20 9.89
C PHE A 31 20.38 3.96 10.41
N LEU A 32 20.54 4.66 11.55
CA LEU A 32 19.47 5.50 12.10
C LEU A 32 19.06 6.62 11.15
N TYR A 33 20.02 7.26 10.48
CA TYR A 33 19.73 8.26 9.46
C TYR A 33 18.97 7.67 8.28
N ARG A 34 19.36 6.48 7.79
CA ARG A 34 18.68 5.78 6.68
C ARG A 34 17.30 5.26 7.05
N LEU A 35 17.09 4.80 8.28
CA LEU A 35 15.76 4.41 8.76
C LEU A 35 14.77 5.58 8.81
N GLY A 36 15.25 6.79 9.09
CA GLY A 36 14.42 8.00 9.06
C GLY A 36 14.25 8.65 7.68
N ALA A 37 15.04 8.27 6.68
CA ALA A 37 15.09 8.91 5.36
C ALA A 37 14.26 8.20 4.28
N GLY A 38 13.63 7.06 4.59
CA GLY A 38 12.84 6.26 3.63
C GLY A 38 11.34 6.40 3.85
N ASP A 39 10.61 6.81 2.84
CA ASP A 39 9.16 6.68 2.77
C ASP A 39 8.85 5.30 2.16
N PRO A 40 8.39 4.31 2.96
CA PRO A 40 8.11 2.95 2.45
C PRO A 40 6.96 2.92 1.44
N SER A 41 6.14 3.98 1.39
CA SER A 41 5.07 4.10 0.40
C SER A 41 5.57 4.41 -1.01
N ARG A 42 6.85 4.75 -1.16
CA ARG A 42 7.50 5.06 -2.45
C ARG A 42 8.22 3.89 -3.10
N LEU A 43 7.96 2.66 -2.69
CA LEU A 43 8.48 1.51 -3.40
C LEU A 43 7.84 1.42 -4.79
N PRO A 44 8.61 1.62 -5.89
CA PRO A 44 8.06 1.53 -7.24
C PRO A 44 7.52 0.11 -7.43
N SER A 45 6.22 -0.02 -7.65
CA SER A 45 5.66 -1.30 -8.05
C SER A 45 6.14 -1.62 -9.46
N ALA A 46 6.66 -2.84 -9.66
CA ALA A 46 7.04 -3.32 -10.97
C ALA A 46 5.85 -3.39 -11.96
N LEU A 47 4.62 -3.26 -11.46
CA LEU A 47 3.40 -3.31 -12.26
C LEU A 47 2.96 -1.94 -12.80
N ILE A 48 3.56 -0.83 -12.36
CA ILE A 48 3.23 0.49 -12.91
C ILE A 48 3.60 0.54 -14.39
N GLY A 49 2.66 0.99 -15.23
CA GLY A 49 2.79 0.99 -16.69
C GLY A 49 2.53 -0.37 -17.35
N HIS A 50 2.11 -1.39 -16.59
CA HIS A 50 1.72 -2.69 -17.11
C HIS A 50 0.19 -2.88 -17.03
N PRO A 51 -0.39 -3.75 -17.87
CA PRO A 51 -1.80 -4.11 -17.76
C PRO A 51 -2.08 -4.81 -16.43
N VAL A 52 -3.32 -4.67 -15.94
CA VAL A 52 -3.77 -5.40 -14.75
C VAL A 52 -3.57 -6.90 -14.92
N PRO A 53 -3.13 -7.62 -13.88
CA PRO A 53 -3.01 -9.08 -13.90
C PRO A 53 -4.32 -9.75 -14.28
N THR A 54 -4.26 -10.93 -14.89
CA THR A 54 -5.47 -11.72 -15.21
C THR A 54 -5.98 -12.41 -13.95
N PHE A 55 -7.24 -12.18 -13.61
CA PHE A 55 -7.88 -12.79 -12.45
C PHE A 55 -9.41 -12.81 -12.61
N ASP A 56 -10.05 -13.64 -11.81
CA ASP A 56 -11.50 -13.69 -11.64
C ASP A 56 -11.80 -14.03 -10.18
N LEU A 57 -12.41 -13.09 -9.47
CA LEU A 57 -12.72 -13.20 -8.05
C LEU A 57 -14.22 -13.19 -7.85
N PRO A 58 -14.78 -14.21 -7.17
CA PRO A 58 -16.20 -14.26 -6.86
C PRO A 58 -16.62 -13.10 -5.95
N ALA A 59 -17.88 -12.72 -6.02
CA ALA A 59 -18.50 -11.78 -5.10
C ALA A 59 -18.41 -12.26 -3.65
N ILE A 60 -18.46 -11.35 -2.70
CA ILE A 60 -18.64 -11.69 -1.28
C ILE A 60 -20.10 -12.16 -1.10
N PRO A 61 -20.34 -13.41 -0.67
CA PRO A 61 -21.70 -13.96 -0.52
C PRO A 61 -22.56 -13.09 0.42
N GLY A 62 -23.77 -12.74 0.00
CA GLY A 62 -24.72 -11.95 0.78
C GLY A 62 -24.34 -10.47 0.96
N LEU A 63 -23.36 -9.96 0.19
CA LEU A 63 -23.08 -8.53 0.13
C LEU A 63 -23.99 -7.88 -0.91
N GLU A 64 -24.88 -6.99 -0.44
CA GLU A 64 -25.88 -6.33 -1.26
C GLU A 64 -25.85 -4.81 -1.06
N ARG A 65 -26.34 -4.09 -2.08
CA ARG A 65 -26.70 -2.67 -2.01
C ARG A 65 -28.08 -2.47 -2.63
N ASP A 66 -29.01 -1.89 -1.88
CA ASP A 66 -30.39 -1.62 -2.32
C ASP A 66 -31.09 -2.91 -2.82
N GLY A 67 -30.85 -4.04 -2.13
CA GLY A 67 -31.42 -5.36 -2.47
C GLY A 67 -30.79 -6.02 -3.71
N LYS A 68 -29.70 -5.49 -4.24
CA LYS A 68 -28.97 -6.06 -5.39
C LYS A 68 -27.60 -6.56 -4.96
N PRO A 69 -27.21 -7.78 -5.35
CA PRO A 69 -25.88 -8.31 -5.07
C PRO A 69 -24.77 -7.39 -5.64
N ILE A 70 -23.76 -7.13 -4.83
CA ILE A 70 -22.53 -6.47 -5.30
C ILE A 70 -21.72 -7.50 -6.09
N PRO A 71 -21.35 -7.23 -7.35
CA PRO A 71 -20.63 -8.19 -8.18
C PRO A 71 -19.19 -8.44 -7.69
N GLY A 72 -18.62 -9.56 -8.09
CA GLY A 72 -17.20 -9.86 -7.98
C GLY A 72 -16.36 -9.03 -8.94
N LEU A 73 -15.08 -9.34 -9.05
CA LEU A 73 -14.11 -8.62 -9.87
C LEU A 73 -13.47 -9.52 -10.93
N SER A 74 -13.35 -9.00 -12.13
CA SER A 74 -12.54 -9.60 -13.19
C SER A 74 -11.82 -8.53 -14.02
N ASN A 75 -10.98 -8.91 -14.95
CA ASN A 75 -10.28 -7.97 -15.84
C ASN A 75 -11.23 -7.03 -16.60
N ALA A 76 -12.43 -7.48 -16.93
CA ALA A 76 -13.43 -6.65 -17.62
C ALA A 76 -13.85 -5.42 -16.79
N THR A 77 -13.73 -5.47 -15.48
CA THR A 77 -14.07 -4.37 -14.56
C THR A 77 -13.18 -3.13 -14.80
N PHE A 78 -11.98 -3.30 -15.33
CA PHE A 78 -10.96 -2.25 -15.46
C PHE A 78 -10.91 -1.61 -16.85
N GLN A 79 -11.94 -1.80 -17.67
CA GLN A 79 -11.99 -1.25 -19.01
C GLN A 79 -12.95 -0.05 -19.10
N GLY A 80 -12.51 1.02 -19.77
CA GLY A 80 -13.38 2.16 -20.13
C GLY A 80 -13.56 3.22 -19.04
N ALA A 81 -13.19 2.95 -17.78
CA ALA A 81 -13.28 3.90 -16.68
C ALA A 81 -11.96 3.98 -15.89
N VAL A 82 -11.63 5.16 -15.39
CA VAL A 82 -10.57 5.30 -14.40
C VAL A 82 -11.02 4.61 -13.11
N THR A 83 -10.24 3.66 -12.63
CA THR A 83 -10.62 2.79 -11.52
C THR A 83 -9.62 2.90 -10.37
N LEU A 84 -10.13 3.07 -9.15
CA LEU A 84 -9.38 2.83 -7.94
C LEU A 84 -9.71 1.43 -7.42
N LEU A 85 -8.70 0.60 -7.31
CA LEU A 85 -8.77 -0.70 -6.65
C LEU A 85 -8.13 -0.58 -5.27
N ASN A 86 -8.91 -0.84 -4.22
CA ASN A 86 -8.42 -0.91 -2.85
C ASN A 86 -8.37 -2.37 -2.39
N VAL A 87 -7.23 -2.80 -1.86
CA VAL A 87 -7.06 -4.13 -1.26
C VAL A 87 -7.17 -3.99 0.25
N TRP A 88 -8.13 -4.67 0.84
CA TRP A 88 -8.54 -4.47 2.22
C TRP A 88 -8.92 -5.78 2.93
N ALA A 89 -9.03 -5.73 4.27
CA ALA A 89 -9.55 -6.81 5.07
C ALA A 89 -10.25 -6.28 6.34
N SER A 90 -11.21 -7.02 6.87
CA SER A 90 -11.93 -6.64 8.09
C SER A 90 -11.06 -6.64 9.35
N TRP A 91 -10.01 -7.46 9.37
CA TRP A 91 -9.05 -7.57 10.47
C TRP A 91 -7.92 -6.51 10.42
N CYS A 92 -7.89 -5.70 9.36
CA CYS A 92 -6.86 -4.69 9.12
C CYS A 92 -7.24 -3.37 9.80
N VAL A 93 -6.56 -3.01 10.90
CA VAL A 93 -6.84 -1.77 11.63
C VAL A 93 -6.66 -0.52 10.76
N PRO A 94 -5.57 -0.34 9.98
CA PRO A 94 -5.42 0.83 9.11
C PRO A 94 -6.49 0.94 8.01
N CYS A 95 -7.13 -0.18 7.63
CA CYS A 95 -8.25 -0.16 6.68
C CYS A 95 -9.51 0.51 7.28
N HIS A 96 -9.67 0.48 8.61
CA HIS A 96 -10.73 1.22 9.30
C HIS A 96 -10.48 2.73 9.21
N ASP A 97 -9.22 3.13 9.35
CA ASP A 97 -8.84 4.56 9.38
C ASP A 97 -8.98 5.22 8.00
N GLU A 98 -8.80 4.47 6.92
CA GLU A 98 -8.94 5.00 5.55
C GLU A 98 -10.38 5.00 5.02
N ALA A 99 -11.31 4.26 5.64
CA ALA A 99 -12.68 4.12 5.16
C ALA A 99 -13.40 5.46 4.86
N PRO A 100 -13.26 6.54 5.67
CA PRO A 100 -13.86 7.84 5.35
C PRO A 100 -13.35 8.44 4.03
N PHE A 101 -12.08 8.22 3.67
CA PHE A 101 -11.51 8.72 2.41
C PHE A 101 -12.03 7.92 1.22
N LEU A 102 -12.17 6.60 1.36
CA LEU A 102 -12.77 5.75 0.34
C LEU A 102 -14.24 6.13 0.10
N GLU A 103 -14.98 6.42 1.17
CA GLU A 103 -16.36 6.90 1.06
C GLU A 103 -16.43 8.26 0.37
N GLN A 104 -15.49 9.17 0.62
CA GLN A 104 -15.39 10.43 -0.10
C GLN A 104 -15.11 10.22 -1.59
N LEU A 105 -14.16 9.34 -1.94
CA LEU A 105 -13.81 9.01 -3.33
C LEU A 105 -14.97 8.36 -4.10
N SER A 106 -15.80 7.55 -3.45
CA SER A 106 -16.96 6.89 -4.07
C SER A 106 -18.04 7.85 -4.59
N ARG A 107 -18.00 9.10 -4.11
CA ARG A 107 -18.93 10.16 -4.55
C ARG A 107 -18.50 10.81 -5.86
N ASP A 108 -17.23 10.68 -6.26
CA ASP A 108 -16.75 11.18 -7.55
C ASP A 108 -17.19 10.23 -8.68
N LYS A 109 -18.18 10.66 -9.46
CA LYS A 109 -18.74 9.87 -10.57
C LYS A 109 -17.84 9.75 -11.79
N ARG A 110 -16.68 10.41 -11.80
CA ARG A 110 -15.69 10.33 -12.88
C ARG A 110 -14.83 9.08 -12.78
N ILE A 111 -14.80 8.46 -11.59
CA ILE A 111 -14.04 7.26 -11.28
C ILE A 111 -14.96 6.16 -10.76
N GLN A 112 -14.52 4.93 -10.86
CA GLN A 112 -15.12 3.83 -10.12
C GLN A 112 -14.20 3.35 -9.00
N LEU A 113 -14.79 2.92 -7.88
CA LEU A 113 -14.07 2.37 -6.76
C LEU A 113 -14.45 0.91 -6.58
N VAL A 114 -13.45 0.02 -6.60
CA VAL A 114 -13.63 -1.42 -6.45
C VAL A 114 -12.74 -1.97 -5.35
N GLY A 115 -13.08 -3.13 -4.77
CA GLY A 115 -12.34 -3.70 -3.65
C GLY A 115 -11.89 -5.13 -3.89
N ILE A 116 -10.70 -5.50 -3.43
CA ILE A 116 -10.31 -6.90 -3.18
C ILE A 116 -10.32 -7.13 -1.68
N ASN A 117 -11.17 -8.04 -1.23
CA ASN A 117 -11.19 -8.49 0.16
C ASN A 117 -10.18 -9.63 0.33
N TYR A 118 -9.11 -9.36 1.07
CA TYR A 118 -7.92 -10.19 1.19
C TYR A 118 -7.97 -11.11 2.40
N LYS A 119 -7.92 -12.42 2.19
CA LYS A 119 -7.81 -13.46 3.25
C LYS A 119 -8.76 -13.22 4.43
N ASP A 120 -10.03 -13.07 4.14
CA ASP A 120 -11.04 -12.68 5.11
C ASP A 120 -12.28 -13.58 5.03
N ALA A 121 -12.99 -13.74 6.15
CA ALA A 121 -14.25 -14.45 6.16
C ALA A 121 -15.39 -13.56 5.63
N PRO A 122 -16.30 -14.07 4.79
CA PRO A 122 -17.39 -13.28 4.21
C PRO A 122 -18.24 -12.53 5.24
N ASP A 123 -18.53 -13.17 6.38
CA ASP A 123 -19.31 -12.56 7.45
C ASP A 123 -18.59 -11.37 8.10
N ASN A 124 -17.28 -11.47 8.26
CA ASN A 124 -16.47 -10.38 8.80
C ASN A 124 -16.40 -9.22 7.80
N ALA A 125 -16.15 -9.53 6.54
CA ALA A 125 -16.13 -8.57 5.45
C ALA A 125 -17.44 -7.79 5.35
N ARG A 126 -18.61 -8.48 5.40
CA ARG A 126 -19.92 -7.82 5.40
C ARG A 126 -20.12 -6.91 6.61
N ARG A 127 -19.76 -7.39 7.84
CA ARG A 127 -19.88 -6.56 9.05
C ARG A 127 -19.01 -5.32 8.99
N PHE A 128 -17.80 -5.44 8.42
CA PHE A 128 -16.91 -4.31 8.20
C PHE A 128 -17.56 -3.27 7.28
N LEU A 129 -18.01 -3.67 6.09
CA LEU A 129 -18.64 -2.78 5.13
C LEU A 129 -19.97 -2.19 5.64
N TYR A 130 -20.71 -2.94 6.44
CA TYR A 130 -21.91 -2.41 7.09
C TYR A 130 -21.59 -1.33 8.12
N ARG A 131 -20.51 -1.50 8.88
CA ARG A 131 -20.12 -0.59 9.95
C ARG A 131 -19.46 0.69 9.45
N TYR A 132 -18.59 0.59 8.45
CA TYR A 132 -17.74 1.70 7.97
C TYR A 132 -18.20 2.29 6.63
N GLY A 133 -19.26 1.76 6.04
CA GLY A 133 -19.72 2.10 4.70
C GLY A 133 -19.19 1.15 3.63
N ASN A 134 -19.93 1.00 2.54
CA ASN A 134 -19.48 0.24 1.38
C ASN A 134 -19.27 1.17 0.19
N PRO A 135 -18.04 1.64 -0.07
CA PRO A 135 -17.75 2.54 -1.17
C PRO A 135 -17.65 1.84 -2.53
N PHE A 136 -17.56 0.49 -2.55
CA PHE A 136 -17.20 -0.29 -3.74
C PHE A 136 -18.40 -0.60 -4.63
N VAL A 137 -18.26 -0.37 -5.93
CA VAL A 137 -19.26 -0.78 -6.94
C VAL A 137 -19.16 -2.26 -7.28
N ALA A 138 -17.99 -2.87 -7.06
CA ALA A 138 -17.72 -4.30 -7.19
C ALA A 138 -16.68 -4.71 -6.15
N THR A 139 -16.77 -5.93 -5.63
CA THR A 139 -15.83 -6.44 -4.62
C THR A 139 -15.57 -7.92 -4.82
N GLY A 140 -14.31 -8.26 -5.10
CA GLY A 140 -13.87 -9.63 -5.25
C GLY A 140 -13.35 -10.22 -3.95
N ARG A 141 -13.66 -11.49 -3.69
CA ARG A 141 -13.17 -12.24 -2.53
C ARG A 141 -11.91 -13.02 -2.89
N ASP A 142 -10.77 -12.61 -2.37
CA ASP A 142 -9.47 -13.29 -2.52
C ASP A 142 -9.13 -14.08 -1.24
N GLU A 143 -9.83 -15.19 -1.03
CA GLU A 143 -9.71 -16.01 0.18
C GLU A 143 -8.30 -16.59 0.36
N ALA A 144 -7.69 -17.05 -0.72
CA ALA A 144 -6.34 -17.62 -0.73
C ALA A 144 -5.24 -16.54 -0.79
N GLY A 145 -5.57 -15.30 -1.15
CA GLY A 145 -4.62 -14.23 -1.36
C GLY A 145 -3.85 -14.33 -2.68
N ARG A 146 -4.32 -15.17 -3.62
CA ARG A 146 -3.59 -15.44 -4.86
C ARG A 146 -3.61 -14.25 -5.80
N ALA A 147 -4.78 -13.65 -6.02
CA ALA A 147 -4.89 -12.46 -6.86
C ALA A 147 -4.05 -11.32 -6.28
N SER A 148 -4.09 -11.12 -4.97
CA SER A 148 -3.27 -10.09 -4.30
C SER A 148 -1.76 -10.31 -4.50
N ILE A 149 -1.28 -11.56 -4.55
CA ILE A 149 0.12 -11.87 -4.88
C ILE A 149 0.43 -11.44 -6.32
N ASP A 150 -0.43 -11.78 -7.28
CA ASP A 150 -0.26 -11.44 -8.69
C ASP A 150 -0.29 -9.91 -8.91
N TRP A 151 -1.03 -9.16 -8.09
CA TRP A 151 -1.03 -7.71 -8.03
C TRP A 151 0.19 -7.13 -7.29
N GLY A 152 1.09 -7.97 -6.76
CA GLY A 152 2.26 -7.53 -6.01
C GLY A 152 1.90 -6.78 -4.73
N VAL A 153 0.82 -7.18 -4.05
CA VAL A 153 0.40 -6.63 -2.76
C VAL A 153 1.36 -7.10 -1.68
N TYR A 154 1.93 -6.16 -0.96
CA TYR A 154 2.84 -6.44 0.18
C TYR A 154 2.06 -6.64 1.48
N GLY A 155 0.94 -5.95 1.60
CA GLY A 155 0.06 -5.99 2.78
C GLY A 155 -1.21 -5.20 2.56
N VAL A 156 -2.06 -5.10 3.58
CA VAL A 156 -3.28 -4.31 3.52
C VAL A 156 -3.22 -3.13 4.51
N PRO A 157 -3.73 -1.95 4.12
CA PRO A 157 -4.34 -1.65 2.83
C PRO A 157 -3.32 -1.24 1.76
N GLU A 158 -3.69 -1.42 0.50
CA GLU A 158 -2.99 -0.87 -0.66
C GLU A 158 -4.02 -0.40 -1.70
N THR A 159 -3.71 0.70 -2.40
CA THR A 159 -4.61 1.27 -3.41
C THR A 159 -3.90 1.39 -4.74
N PHE A 160 -4.52 0.88 -5.80
CA PHE A 160 -4.04 0.99 -7.18
C PHE A 160 -4.94 1.93 -7.97
N LEU A 161 -4.33 2.79 -8.77
CA LEU A 161 -5.02 3.62 -9.76
C LEU A 161 -4.81 2.99 -11.14
N ILE A 162 -5.90 2.69 -11.82
CA ILE A 162 -5.91 2.05 -13.13
C ILE A 162 -6.54 3.03 -14.14
N GLY A 163 -5.87 3.21 -15.27
CA GLY A 163 -6.36 4.01 -16.39
C GLY A 163 -7.53 3.34 -17.12
N ARG A 164 -8.19 4.10 -17.99
CA ARG A 164 -9.31 3.60 -18.82
C ARG A 164 -8.91 2.47 -19.78
N ASP A 165 -7.62 2.36 -20.05
CA ASP A 165 -7.00 1.34 -20.88
C ASP A 165 -6.68 0.04 -20.14
N GLY A 166 -6.96 -0.02 -18.83
CA GLY A 166 -6.65 -1.18 -17.97
C GLY A 166 -5.18 -1.27 -17.54
N TYR A 167 -4.39 -0.19 -17.69
CA TYR A 167 -3.01 -0.15 -17.23
C TYR A 167 -2.90 0.48 -15.84
N ILE A 168 -2.00 -0.04 -15.01
CA ILE A 168 -1.77 0.46 -13.67
C ILE A 168 -0.96 1.76 -13.76
N ALA A 169 -1.58 2.88 -13.41
CA ALA A 169 -0.98 4.21 -13.46
C ALA A 169 -0.22 4.57 -12.17
N TYR A 170 -0.73 4.12 -11.01
CA TYR A 170 -0.14 4.45 -9.71
C TYR A 170 -0.47 3.39 -8.67
N LYS A 171 0.39 3.26 -7.64
CA LYS A 171 0.19 2.40 -6.47
C LYS A 171 0.50 3.17 -5.20
N LEU A 172 -0.43 3.19 -4.26
CA LEU A 172 -0.23 3.66 -2.89
C LEU A 172 -0.10 2.46 -1.96
N VAL A 173 1.03 2.34 -1.27
CA VAL A 173 1.28 1.32 -0.25
C VAL A 173 0.92 1.90 1.12
N GLY A 174 0.12 1.17 1.89
CA GLY A 174 -0.38 1.62 3.19
C GLY A 174 -1.68 2.43 3.10
N PRO A 175 -2.18 2.95 4.24
CA PRO A 175 -3.49 3.58 4.31
C PRO A 175 -3.53 4.94 3.63
N ILE A 176 -4.72 5.28 3.13
CA ILE A 176 -5.02 6.64 2.70
C ILE A 176 -5.13 7.52 3.95
N THR A 177 -4.30 8.56 4.00
CA THR A 177 -4.27 9.57 5.06
C THR A 177 -4.65 10.94 4.50
N ALA A 178 -5.00 11.91 5.35
CA ALA A 178 -5.30 13.27 4.91
C ALA A 178 -4.17 13.90 4.09
N GLU A 179 -2.92 13.56 4.43
CA GLU A 179 -1.75 14.08 3.72
C GLU A 179 -1.61 13.46 2.32
N ASN A 180 -1.55 12.12 2.21
CA ASN A 180 -1.36 11.47 0.92
C ASN A 180 -2.60 11.55 0.03
N PHE A 181 -3.80 11.65 0.61
CA PHE A 181 -5.05 11.89 -0.11
C PHE A 181 -4.98 13.17 -0.95
N SER A 182 -4.66 14.30 -0.31
CA SER A 182 -4.66 15.62 -0.97
C SER A 182 -3.41 15.87 -1.81
N ARG A 183 -2.23 15.43 -1.34
CA ARG A 183 -0.94 15.76 -1.98
C ARG A 183 -0.53 14.78 -3.06
N THR A 184 -1.08 13.55 -3.04
CA THR A 184 -0.63 12.49 -3.93
C THR A 184 -1.78 11.84 -4.69
N LEU A 185 -2.76 11.27 -3.98
CA LEU A 185 -3.79 10.46 -4.62
C LEU A 185 -4.71 11.27 -5.52
N LEU A 186 -5.23 12.41 -5.06
CA LEU A 186 -6.08 13.28 -5.89
C LEU A 186 -5.35 13.82 -7.13
N PRO A 187 -4.11 14.33 -7.06
CA PRO A 187 -3.35 14.71 -8.27
C PRO A 187 -3.15 13.57 -9.27
N GLU A 188 -2.87 12.34 -8.80
CA GLU A 188 -2.71 11.19 -9.70
C GLU A 188 -4.05 10.79 -10.35
N ILE A 189 -5.17 10.86 -9.62
CA ILE A 189 -6.51 10.66 -10.19
C ILE A 189 -6.80 11.69 -11.28
N GLU A 190 -6.56 12.99 -11.02
CA GLU A 190 -6.79 14.04 -12.01
C GLU A 190 -5.92 13.88 -13.28
N LYS A 191 -4.71 13.34 -13.11
CA LYS A 191 -3.82 13.01 -14.23
C LYS A 191 -4.38 11.84 -15.07
N ALA A 192 -4.90 10.80 -14.43
CA ALA A 192 -5.48 9.64 -15.12
C ALA A 192 -6.83 9.95 -15.82
N LEU A 193 -7.52 11.01 -15.41
CA LEU A 193 -8.78 11.47 -16.01
C LEU A 193 -8.61 12.27 -17.29
N ARG A 194 -7.40 12.81 -17.55
CA ARG A 194 -7.08 13.60 -18.75
C ARG A 194 -6.91 12.73 -19.97
#